data_f27839954437853735eeb2886a7fec92
#
_entry.id   f27839954437853735eeb2886a7fec92
#
_cell.length_a   1.000
_cell.length_b   1.000
_cell.length_c   1.000
_cell.angle_alpha   90.00
_cell.angle_beta   90.00
_cell.angle_gamma   90.00
#
_symmetry.space_group_name_H-M   'P 1'
#
loop_
_entity.id
_entity.type
_entity.pdbx_description
1 polymer ?
#
loop_
_entity_poly.entity_id
_entity_poly.type
_entity_poly.pdbx_seq_one_letter_code
_entity_poly.pdbx_strand_id
1 'polypeptide(L)'
;LALAVGSLAAFFITRGILRQLGGEPAAAQEVARRIAAGDLTVSLQIEEGDTHSLMASLESMRGRLGEMVADIKASAESIAVAAGEIAQGNVDLSQRTEEQAASLEETAASMEQLTSAVRQNTDNARKGSSLAANASATATAGGDVVNRVVSTMEDISSSSLRVAEIIAVIEGIAFQTNILALNAAVEAARAGEQGRGFAVVAGEVRTLAQRSATAAKEIKDLISASVEHVGTGSRLVREAGSTMTDVVRSVQQVTDIIEEMASASTEQGTGIEQVNVAVSQMDEVTQQNAALVEQASASAQALADQAGVLRQAVAVFRIEAARPSRQAPAAPAPSAMPRLSRGGLAA
;
A
#
# COMPACT_ATOMS: atom_id res chain seq x y z
N LEU A 1 -82.86 -82.57 -12.15
CA LEU A 1 -82.90 -81.16 -12.64
C LEU A 1 -82.29 -80.21 -11.58
N ALA A 2 -82.63 -80.31 -10.29
CA ALA A 2 -82.13 -79.42 -9.21
C ALA A 2 -80.58 -79.45 -9.04
N LEU A 3 -79.97 -80.67 -9.07
CA LEU A 3 -78.52 -80.83 -9.02
C LEU A 3 -77.80 -80.21 -10.26
N ALA A 4 -78.32 -80.33 -11.45
CA ALA A 4 -77.74 -79.76 -12.67
C ALA A 4 -77.82 -78.24 -12.67
N VAL A 5 -78.95 -77.64 -12.20
CA VAL A 5 -79.10 -76.19 -12.08
C VAL A 5 -78.17 -75.67 -10.97
N GLY A 6 -78.04 -76.38 -9.86
CA GLY A 6 -77.11 -76.02 -8.77
C GLY A 6 -75.63 -76.07 -9.20
N SER A 7 -75.25 -77.11 -9.92
CA SER A 7 -73.87 -77.20 -10.48
C SER A 7 -73.59 -76.15 -11.51
N LEU A 8 -74.55 -75.81 -12.36
CA LEU A 8 -74.38 -74.75 -13.38
C LEU A 8 -74.29 -73.36 -12.73
N ALA A 9 -75.13 -73.09 -11.72
CA ALA A 9 -75.04 -71.82 -10.96
C ALA A 9 -73.74 -71.72 -10.20
N ALA A 10 -73.27 -72.76 -9.52
CA ALA A 10 -71.98 -72.83 -8.84
C ALA A 10 -70.79 -72.55 -9.84
N PHE A 11 -70.88 -73.21 -11.02
CA PHE A 11 -69.88 -72.99 -12.09
C PHE A 11 -69.81 -71.51 -12.56
N PHE A 12 -70.97 -70.90 -12.82
CA PHE A 12 -71.01 -69.50 -13.27
C PHE A 12 -70.53 -68.50 -12.16
N ILE A 13 -70.96 -68.79 -10.91
CA ILE A 13 -70.54 -67.98 -9.77
C ILE A 13 -69.01 -68.08 -9.56
N THR A 14 -68.48 -69.29 -9.50
CA THR A 14 -67.06 -69.56 -9.34
C THR A 14 -66.23 -68.92 -10.47
N ARG A 15 -66.68 -69.11 -11.73
CA ARG A 15 -66.04 -68.49 -12.89
C ARG A 15 -66.11 -66.95 -12.86
N GLY A 16 -67.23 -66.38 -12.40
CA GLY A 16 -67.35 -64.93 -12.22
C GLY A 16 -66.38 -64.37 -11.15
N ILE A 17 -66.31 -65.11 -10.02
CA ILE A 17 -65.35 -64.69 -8.94
C ILE A 17 -63.93 -64.86 -9.38
N LEU A 18 -63.55 -65.97 -10.00
CA LEU A 18 -62.14 -66.13 -10.52
C LEU A 18 -61.77 -65.08 -11.56
N ARG A 19 -62.70 -64.68 -12.41
CA ARG A 19 -62.46 -63.60 -13.42
C ARG A 19 -62.32 -62.23 -12.76
N GLN A 20 -63.06 -61.93 -11.67
CA GLN A 20 -62.88 -60.65 -10.91
C GLN A 20 -61.61 -60.67 -10.09
N LEU A 21 -61.17 -61.81 -9.59
CA LEU A 21 -59.93 -61.97 -8.86
C LEU A 21 -58.71 -62.02 -9.78
N GLY A 22 -58.84 -62.45 -11.04
CA GLY A 22 -57.70 -62.60 -12.00
C GLY A 22 -56.79 -63.79 -11.63
N GLY A 23 -57.20 -64.69 -10.73
CA GLY A 23 -56.39 -65.79 -10.29
C GLY A 23 -57.00 -66.49 -9.07
N GLU A 24 -56.26 -67.43 -8.46
CA GLU A 24 -56.69 -68.10 -7.25
C GLU A 24 -56.74 -67.18 -6.03
N PRO A 25 -57.77 -67.20 -5.19
CA PRO A 25 -57.87 -66.33 -4.00
C PRO A 25 -56.68 -66.49 -3.04
N ALA A 26 -56.09 -67.66 -2.91
CA ALA A 26 -54.93 -67.92 -2.11
C ALA A 26 -53.66 -67.21 -2.64
N ALA A 27 -53.50 -67.08 -3.99
CA ALA A 27 -52.43 -66.42 -4.60
C ALA A 27 -52.53 -64.89 -4.38
N ALA A 28 -53.73 -64.32 -4.51
CA ALA A 28 -53.98 -62.91 -4.23
C ALA A 28 -53.68 -62.56 -2.75
N GLN A 29 -54.07 -63.41 -1.82
CA GLN A 29 -53.78 -63.23 -0.41
C GLN A 29 -52.26 -63.30 -0.09
N GLU A 30 -51.55 -64.24 -0.68
CA GLU A 30 -50.09 -64.37 -0.50
C GLU A 30 -49.32 -63.17 -1.07
N VAL A 31 -49.71 -62.70 -2.25
CA VAL A 31 -49.10 -61.46 -2.86
C VAL A 31 -49.37 -60.31 -1.95
N ALA A 32 -50.59 -60.04 -1.52
CA ALA A 32 -50.90 -58.93 -0.61
C ALA A 32 -50.08 -58.99 0.69
N ARG A 33 -49.93 -60.22 1.25
CA ARG A 33 -49.11 -60.46 2.47
C ARG A 33 -47.63 -60.15 2.23
N ARG A 34 -47.08 -60.55 1.11
CA ARG A 34 -45.67 -60.23 0.74
C ARG A 34 -45.44 -58.73 0.51
N ILE A 35 -46.37 -58.08 -0.19
CA ILE A 35 -46.31 -56.60 -0.36
C ILE A 35 -46.40 -55.93 1.00
N ALA A 36 -47.29 -56.35 1.90
CA ALA A 36 -47.40 -55.83 3.25
C ALA A 36 -46.13 -56.06 4.10
N ALA A 37 -45.41 -57.17 3.85
CA ALA A 37 -44.09 -57.43 4.45
C ALA A 37 -42.91 -56.68 3.82
N GLY A 38 -43.17 -55.79 2.84
CA GLY A 38 -42.14 -55.03 2.15
C GLY A 38 -41.48 -55.75 0.97
N ASP A 39 -41.91 -56.93 0.60
CA ASP A 39 -41.35 -57.65 -0.55
C ASP A 39 -42.08 -57.27 -1.86
N LEU A 40 -41.47 -56.30 -2.57
CA LEU A 40 -41.93 -55.79 -3.86
C LEU A 40 -41.32 -56.55 -5.06
N THR A 41 -40.52 -57.61 -4.82
CA THR A 41 -39.90 -58.43 -5.87
C THR A 41 -40.82 -59.47 -6.46
N VAL A 42 -42.02 -59.66 -5.86
CA VAL A 42 -42.97 -60.63 -6.29
C VAL A 42 -43.46 -60.37 -7.69
N SER A 43 -43.28 -61.32 -8.63
CA SER A 43 -43.87 -61.20 -9.97
C SER A 43 -45.29 -61.81 -9.94
N LEU A 44 -46.28 -61.05 -10.36
CA LEU A 44 -47.68 -61.58 -10.52
C LEU A 44 -47.88 -62.06 -11.95
N GLN A 45 -48.39 -63.28 -12.08
CA GLN A 45 -48.79 -63.74 -13.39
C GLN A 45 -50.21 -63.20 -13.67
N ILE A 46 -50.30 -62.24 -14.54
CA ILE A 46 -51.55 -61.61 -14.97
C ILE A 46 -51.82 -62.11 -16.41
N GLU A 47 -53.06 -62.48 -16.71
CA GLU A 47 -53.45 -62.80 -18.07
C GLU A 47 -53.27 -61.59 -19.03
N GLU A 48 -52.74 -61.83 -20.25
CA GLU A 48 -52.58 -60.76 -21.22
C GLU A 48 -53.92 -60.03 -21.48
N GLY A 49 -53.90 -58.67 -21.24
CA GLY A 49 -55.07 -57.81 -21.41
C GLY A 49 -55.98 -57.66 -20.15
N ASP A 50 -55.65 -58.27 -19.05
CA ASP A 50 -56.40 -58.09 -17.76
C ASP A 50 -55.94 -56.80 -17.09
N THR A 51 -56.81 -55.78 -17.08
CA THR A 51 -56.57 -54.50 -16.43
C THR A 51 -57.52 -54.19 -15.27
N HIS A 52 -58.48 -55.10 -15.03
CA HIS A 52 -59.57 -54.83 -14.13
C HIS A 52 -59.68 -55.81 -12.93
N SER A 53 -58.93 -56.89 -12.94
CA SER A 53 -58.94 -57.88 -11.83
C SER A 53 -58.24 -57.33 -10.59
N LEU A 54 -58.46 -57.93 -9.44
CA LEU A 54 -57.78 -57.68 -8.19
C LEU A 54 -56.27 -57.91 -8.35
N MET A 55 -55.83 -58.93 -9.07
CA MET A 55 -54.40 -59.23 -9.33
C MET A 55 -53.75 -58.15 -10.15
N ALA A 56 -54.42 -57.59 -11.20
CA ALA A 56 -53.93 -56.48 -11.99
C ALA A 56 -53.81 -55.22 -11.15
N SER A 57 -54.77 -54.97 -10.26
CA SER A 57 -54.74 -53.85 -9.32
C SER A 57 -53.60 -53.97 -8.30
N LEU A 58 -53.35 -55.18 -7.74
CA LEU A 58 -52.23 -55.47 -6.85
C LEU A 58 -50.85 -55.27 -7.56
N GLU A 59 -50.72 -55.71 -8.80
CA GLU A 59 -49.51 -55.50 -9.59
C GLU A 59 -49.22 -53.97 -9.86
N SER A 60 -50.27 -53.24 -10.26
CA SER A 60 -50.16 -51.80 -10.42
C SER A 60 -49.74 -51.11 -9.12
N MET A 61 -50.32 -51.47 -7.99
CA MET A 61 -49.95 -50.98 -6.67
C MET A 61 -48.48 -51.32 -6.33
N ARG A 62 -48.11 -52.63 -6.50
CA ARG A 62 -46.72 -53.09 -6.29
C ARG A 62 -45.70 -52.29 -7.15
N GLY A 63 -46.01 -52.12 -8.44
CA GLY A 63 -45.16 -51.37 -9.38
C GLY A 63 -44.96 -49.93 -8.91
N ARG A 64 -46.07 -49.24 -8.60
CA ARG A 64 -45.99 -47.84 -8.11
C ARG A 64 -45.25 -47.72 -6.79
N LEU A 65 -45.44 -48.66 -5.84
CA LEU A 65 -44.68 -48.69 -4.59
C LEU A 65 -43.21 -48.97 -4.85
N GLY A 66 -42.87 -49.87 -5.78
CA GLY A 66 -41.50 -50.15 -6.19
C GLY A 66 -40.79 -48.95 -6.79
N GLU A 67 -41.46 -48.22 -7.71
CA GLU A 67 -40.94 -46.96 -8.28
C GLU A 67 -40.73 -45.90 -7.18
N MET A 68 -41.72 -45.67 -6.33
CA MET A 68 -41.61 -44.71 -5.23
C MET A 68 -40.43 -45.02 -4.28
N VAL A 69 -40.26 -46.30 -3.91
CA VAL A 69 -39.13 -46.75 -3.04
C VAL A 69 -37.79 -46.57 -3.75
N ALA A 70 -37.73 -46.86 -5.06
CA ALA A 70 -36.51 -46.65 -5.86
C ALA A 70 -36.13 -45.14 -5.94
N ASP A 71 -37.13 -44.26 -6.18
CA ASP A 71 -36.93 -42.81 -6.24
C ASP A 71 -36.50 -42.24 -4.88
N ILE A 72 -37.09 -42.68 -3.78
CA ILE A 72 -36.68 -42.25 -2.43
C ILE A 72 -35.24 -42.70 -2.15
N LYS A 73 -34.87 -43.93 -2.51
CA LYS A 73 -33.52 -44.46 -2.33
C LYS A 73 -32.50 -43.68 -3.15
N ALA A 74 -32.78 -43.37 -4.41
CA ALA A 74 -31.91 -42.58 -5.28
C ALA A 74 -31.77 -41.13 -4.77
N SER A 75 -32.88 -40.52 -4.33
CA SER A 75 -32.88 -39.19 -3.75
C SER A 75 -32.07 -39.13 -2.45
N ALA A 76 -32.24 -40.09 -1.55
CA ALA A 76 -31.47 -40.17 -0.31
C ALA A 76 -29.95 -40.33 -0.57
N GLU A 77 -29.59 -41.15 -1.56
CA GLU A 77 -28.18 -41.31 -1.96
C GLU A 77 -27.62 -40.00 -2.50
N SER A 78 -28.36 -39.30 -3.38
CA SER A 78 -27.94 -37.97 -3.90
C SER A 78 -27.78 -36.94 -2.79
N ILE A 79 -28.68 -36.92 -1.79
CA ILE A 79 -28.58 -36.03 -0.64
C ILE A 79 -27.32 -36.35 0.20
N ALA A 80 -27.04 -37.62 0.43
CA ALA A 80 -25.86 -38.06 1.19
C ALA A 80 -24.54 -37.62 0.48
N VAL A 81 -24.48 -37.81 -0.85
CA VAL A 81 -23.33 -37.38 -1.64
C VAL A 81 -23.17 -35.86 -1.61
N ALA A 82 -24.25 -35.12 -1.85
CA ALA A 82 -24.21 -33.66 -1.81
C ALA A 82 -23.83 -33.11 -0.43
N ALA A 83 -24.34 -33.73 0.66
CA ALA A 83 -23.94 -33.36 2.02
C ALA A 83 -22.45 -33.62 2.29
N GLY A 84 -21.91 -34.74 1.77
CA GLY A 84 -20.48 -35.03 1.83
C GLY A 84 -19.64 -34.01 1.07
N GLU A 85 -20.06 -33.58 -0.12
CA GLU A 85 -19.38 -32.52 -0.91
C GLU A 85 -19.39 -31.15 -0.18
N ILE A 86 -20.53 -30.79 0.45
CA ILE A 86 -20.66 -29.59 1.27
C ILE A 86 -19.69 -29.66 2.48
N ALA A 87 -19.66 -30.81 3.19
CA ALA A 87 -18.74 -30.97 4.31
C ALA A 87 -17.29 -30.85 3.90
N GLN A 88 -16.88 -31.41 2.77
CA GLN A 88 -15.53 -31.29 2.24
C GLN A 88 -15.21 -29.82 1.82
N GLY A 89 -16.15 -29.13 1.16
CA GLY A 89 -16.01 -27.72 0.81
C GLY A 89 -15.88 -26.81 2.03
N ASN A 90 -16.58 -27.16 3.13
CA ASN A 90 -16.48 -26.43 4.39
C ASN A 90 -15.12 -26.61 5.07
N VAL A 91 -14.48 -27.76 4.96
CA VAL A 91 -13.10 -27.97 5.45
C VAL A 91 -12.12 -27.07 4.69
N ASP A 92 -12.23 -27.00 3.35
CA ASP A 92 -11.40 -26.11 2.54
C ASP A 92 -11.63 -24.62 2.90
N LEU A 93 -12.90 -24.24 3.07
CA LEU A 93 -13.26 -22.87 3.46
C LEU A 93 -12.76 -22.53 4.87
N SER A 94 -12.79 -23.48 5.83
CA SER A 94 -12.21 -23.31 7.17
C SER A 94 -10.73 -23.01 7.10
N GLN A 95 -9.97 -23.84 6.36
CA GLN A 95 -8.54 -23.64 6.19
C GLN A 95 -8.21 -22.28 5.57
N ARG A 96 -8.93 -21.89 4.52
CA ARG A 96 -8.74 -20.58 3.88
C ARG A 96 -9.08 -19.42 4.81
N THR A 97 -10.09 -19.59 5.66
CA THR A 97 -10.48 -18.58 6.66
C THR A 97 -9.39 -18.40 7.71
N GLU A 98 -8.76 -19.49 8.18
CA GLU A 98 -7.62 -19.45 9.09
C GLU A 98 -6.39 -18.79 8.44
N GLU A 99 -6.06 -19.13 7.18
CA GLU A 99 -4.97 -18.51 6.42
C GLU A 99 -5.23 -17.00 6.21
N GLN A 100 -6.49 -16.63 5.97
CA GLN A 100 -6.88 -15.24 5.84
C GLN A 100 -6.74 -14.48 7.17
N ALA A 101 -7.13 -15.09 8.30
CA ALA A 101 -6.97 -14.50 9.63
C ALA A 101 -5.49 -14.24 9.94
N ALA A 102 -4.60 -15.21 9.68
CA ALA A 102 -3.16 -15.04 9.86
C ALA A 102 -2.58 -13.91 8.98
N SER A 103 -3.05 -13.81 7.74
CA SER A 103 -2.62 -12.74 6.81
C SER A 103 -3.11 -11.36 7.26
N LEU A 104 -4.31 -11.28 7.87
CA LEU A 104 -4.84 -10.04 8.44
C LEU A 104 -4.05 -9.60 9.68
N GLU A 105 -3.65 -10.53 10.55
CA GLU A 105 -2.77 -10.21 11.70
C GLU A 105 -1.43 -9.64 11.24
N GLU A 106 -0.78 -10.24 10.24
CA GLU A 106 0.48 -9.73 9.66
C GLU A 106 0.28 -8.35 9.02
N THR A 107 -0.85 -8.17 8.31
CA THR A 107 -1.20 -6.88 7.71
C THR A 107 -1.42 -5.81 8.78
N ALA A 108 -2.15 -6.12 9.86
CA ALA A 108 -2.38 -5.20 10.96
C ALA A 108 -1.07 -4.78 11.65
N ALA A 109 -0.16 -5.74 11.93
CA ALA A 109 1.16 -5.45 12.47
C ALA A 109 1.98 -4.54 11.55
N SER A 110 1.94 -4.78 10.24
CA SER A 110 2.60 -3.93 9.23
C SER A 110 2.02 -2.52 9.19
N MET A 111 0.69 -2.38 9.34
CA MET A 111 0.01 -1.09 9.39
C MET A 111 0.36 -0.29 10.65
N GLU A 112 0.54 -0.95 11.80
CA GLU A 112 1.03 -0.30 13.02
C GLU A 112 2.45 0.25 12.84
N GLN A 113 3.35 -0.53 12.20
CA GLN A 113 4.71 -0.08 11.88
C GLN A 113 4.70 1.10 10.92
N LEU A 114 3.87 1.06 9.85
CA LEU A 114 3.72 2.17 8.91
C LEU A 114 3.19 3.43 9.60
N THR A 115 2.18 3.29 10.47
CA THR A 115 1.63 4.41 11.26
C THR A 115 2.72 5.07 12.12
N SER A 116 3.55 4.26 12.78
CA SER A 116 4.68 4.75 13.58
C SER A 116 5.71 5.48 12.72
N ALA A 117 6.08 4.91 11.57
CA ALA A 117 7.04 5.52 10.65
C ALA A 117 6.54 6.86 10.08
N VAL A 118 5.27 6.96 9.71
CA VAL A 118 4.66 8.20 9.20
C VAL A 118 4.60 9.28 10.29
N ARG A 119 4.25 8.92 11.52
CA ARG A 119 4.32 9.86 12.66
C ARG A 119 5.74 10.35 12.89
N GLN A 120 6.72 9.46 12.85
CA GLN A 120 8.13 9.82 12.98
C GLN A 120 8.58 10.76 11.85
N ASN A 121 8.15 10.52 10.61
CA ASN A 121 8.45 11.40 9.47
C ASN A 121 7.86 12.80 9.67
N THR A 122 6.62 12.91 10.15
CA THR A 122 5.99 14.18 10.48
C THR A 122 6.77 14.95 11.55
N ASP A 123 7.20 14.25 12.60
CA ASP A 123 8.02 14.87 13.68
C ASP A 123 9.41 15.28 13.18
N ASN A 124 10.03 14.48 12.32
CA ASN A 124 11.31 14.81 11.71
C ASN A 124 11.19 16.02 10.79
N ALA A 125 10.11 16.11 10.01
CA ALA A 125 9.83 17.26 9.16
C ALA A 125 9.68 18.55 10.00
N ARG A 126 8.96 18.51 11.12
CA ARG A 126 8.82 19.65 12.04
C ARG A 126 10.17 20.09 12.63
N LYS A 127 11.00 19.12 13.05
CA LYS A 127 12.35 19.41 13.55
C LYS A 127 13.25 19.98 12.45
N GLY A 128 13.16 19.42 11.25
CA GLY A 128 13.89 19.89 10.07
C GLY A 128 13.54 21.33 9.72
N SER A 129 12.25 21.69 9.70
CA SER A 129 11.77 23.04 9.45
C SER A 129 12.32 24.05 10.48
N SER A 130 12.28 23.70 11.77
CA SER A 130 12.86 24.53 12.84
C SER A 130 14.38 24.73 12.67
N LEU A 131 15.10 23.66 12.30
CA LEU A 131 16.55 23.75 12.07
C LEU A 131 16.89 24.61 10.85
N ALA A 132 16.14 24.48 9.76
CA ALA A 132 16.28 25.30 8.56
C ALA A 132 15.99 26.77 8.86
N ALA A 133 14.94 27.09 9.62
CA ALA A 133 14.64 28.46 10.05
C ALA A 133 15.80 29.07 10.85
N ASN A 134 16.39 28.32 11.78
CA ASN A 134 17.55 28.76 12.57
C ASN A 134 18.79 28.97 11.67
N ALA A 135 19.04 28.08 10.71
CA ALA A 135 20.14 28.21 9.78
C ALA A 135 19.97 29.46 8.88
N SER A 136 18.76 29.72 8.39
CA SER A 136 18.42 30.93 7.62
C SER A 136 18.65 32.19 8.42
N ALA A 137 18.19 32.23 9.67
CA ALA A 137 18.43 33.39 10.56
C ALA A 137 19.92 33.64 10.81
N THR A 138 20.69 32.56 11.03
CA THR A 138 22.13 32.63 11.23
C THR A 138 22.88 33.16 9.99
N ALA A 139 22.49 32.63 8.81
CA ALA A 139 23.09 33.10 7.53
C ALA A 139 22.74 34.56 7.23
N THR A 140 21.51 34.98 7.53
CA THR A 140 21.09 36.38 7.39
C THR A 140 21.90 37.29 8.31
N ALA A 141 22.03 36.93 9.59
CA ALA A 141 22.87 37.67 10.53
C ALA A 141 24.36 37.74 10.10
N GLY A 142 24.87 36.62 9.52
CA GLY A 142 26.19 36.57 8.89
C GLY A 142 26.33 37.57 7.74
N GLY A 143 25.32 37.64 6.88
CA GLY A 143 25.25 38.62 5.77
C GLY A 143 25.29 40.08 6.25
N ASP A 144 24.58 40.40 7.33
CA ASP A 144 24.58 41.72 7.94
C ASP A 144 25.97 42.10 8.49
N VAL A 145 26.66 41.13 9.11
CA VAL A 145 28.07 41.37 9.57
C VAL A 145 28.98 41.64 8.37
N VAL A 146 28.87 40.86 7.30
CA VAL A 146 29.64 41.05 6.06
C VAL A 146 29.39 42.42 5.48
N ASN A 147 28.14 42.89 5.40
CA ASN A 147 27.81 44.23 4.91
C ASN A 147 28.46 45.35 5.74
N ARG A 148 28.48 45.19 7.06
CA ARG A 148 29.19 46.13 7.95
C ARG A 148 30.69 46.15 7.72
N VAL A 149 31.31 45.00 7.45
CA VAL A 149 32.74 44.92 7.10
C VAL A 149 33.00 45.61 5.78
N VAL A 150 32.14 45.45 4.75
CA VAL A 150 32.26 46.17 3.49
C VAL A 150 32.26 47.70 3.71
N SER A 151 31.29 48.20 4.48
CA SER A 151 31.23 49.64 4.83
C SER A 151 32.49 50.11 5.54
N THR A 152 33.01 49.33 6.50
CA THR A 152 34.25 49.65 7.20
C THR A 152 35.46 49.69 6.26
N MET A 153 35.56 48.79 5.28
CA MET A 153 36.61 48.79 4.27
C MET A 153 36.53 50.01 3.34
N GLU A 154 35.32 50.43 3.01
CA GLU A 154 35.11 51.70 2.24
C GLU A 154 35.58 52.94 3.01
N ASP A 155 35.28 53.01 4.32
CA ASP A 155 35.74 54.09 5.21
C ASP A 155 37.28 54.11 5.33
N ILE A 156 37.92 52.91 5.49
CA ILE A 156 39.37 52.79 5.53
C ILE A 156 40.01 53.26 4.20
N SER A 157 39.39 52.82 3.06
CA SER A 157 39.88 53.28 1.73
C SER A 157 39.81 54.77 1.58
N SER A 158 38.70 55.40 1.93
CA SER A 158 38.50 56.84 1.89
C SER A 158 39.50 57.58 2.78
N SER A 159 39.71 57.08 4.00
CA SER A 159 40.69 57.67 4.94
C SER A 159 42.13 57.56 4.40
N SER A 160 42.47 56.40 3.81
CA SER A 160 43.80 56.19 3.21
C SER A 160 44.08 57.13 2.02
N LEU A 161 43.07 57.36 1.18
CA LEU A 161 43.19 58.35 0.09
C LEU A 161 43.42 59.77 0.60
N ARG A 162 42.72 60.20 1.67
CA ARG A 162 42.97 61.48 2.33
C ARG A 162 44.39 61.61 2.89
N VAL A 163 44.90 60.52 3.48
CA VAL A 163 46.30 60.50 3.94
C VAL A 163 47.26 60.64 2.76
N ALA A 164 46.98 59.97 1.64
CA ALA A 164 47.81 60.14 0.41
C ALA A 164 47.83 61.57 -0.09
N GLU A 165 46.70 62.29 -0.04
CA GLU A 165 46.64 63.73 -0.40
C GLU A 165 47.48 64.59 0.55
N ILE A 166 47.40 64.32 1.88
CA ILE A 166 48.21 65.05 2.87
C ILE A 166 49.69 64.82 2.63
N ILE A 167 50.07 63.54 2.36
CA ILE A 167 51.51 63.24 2.04
C ILE A 167 51.98 63.95 0.77
N ALA A 168 51.14 64.09 -0.26
CA ALA A 168 51.47 64.83 -1.46
C ALA A 168 51.69 66.31 -1.14
N VAL A 169 50.92 66.89 -0.22
CA VAL A 169 51.16 68.31 0.24
C VAL A 169 52.47 68.39 1.01
N ILE A 170 52.81 67.42 1.88
CA ILE A 170 54.08 67.39 2.64
C ILE A 170 55.27 67.27 1.66
N GLU A 171 55.16 66.41 0.64
CA GLU A 171 56.17 66.26 -0.41
C GLU A 171 56.39 67.64 -1.14
N GLY A 172 55.30 68.35 -1.44
CA GLY A 172 55.32 69.69 -2.01
C GLY A 172 56.00 70.74 -1.11
N ILE A 173 55.68 70.70 0.21
CA ILE A 173 56.34 71.62 1.19
C ILE A 173 57.83 71.29 1.30
N ALA A 174 58.19 70.02 1.33
CA ALA A 174 59.60 69.59 1.39
C ALA A 174 60.36 70.10 0.12
N PHE A 175 59.74 69.97 -1.05
CA PHE A 175 60.34 70.53 -2.29
C PHE A 175 60.50 72.05 -2.23
N GLN A 176 59.46 72.80 -1.80
CA GLN A 176 59.55 74.24 -1.66
C GLN A 176 60.62 74.64 -0.65
N THR A 177 60.69 73.90 0.49
CA THR A 177 61.74 74.17 1.50
C THR A 177 63.14 73.91 0.97
N ASN A 178 63.32 72.84 0.18
CA ASN A 178 64.60 72.56 -0.49
C ASN A 178 65.02 73.70 -1.46
N ILE A 179 64.07 74.28 -2.23
CA ILE A 179 64.35 75.44 -3.11
C ILE A 179 64.65 76.72 -2.31
N LEU A 180 63.87 76.97 -1.22
CA LEU A 180 64.17 78.11 -0.34
C LEU A 180 65.55 77.98 0.30
N ALA A 181 65.91 76.81 0.78
CA ALA A 181 67.24 76.55 1.36
C ALA A 181 68.35 76.70 0.30
N LEU A 182 68.14 76.27 -0.93
CA LEU A 182 69.06 76.46 -2.02
C LEU A 182 69.30 78.03 -2.31
N ASN A 183 68.20 78.78 -2.39
CA ASN A 183 68.24 80.19 -2.58
C ASN A 183 69.00 80.91 -1.45
N ALA A 184 68.73 80.52 -0.18
CA ALA A 184 69.45 81.05 0.97
C ALA A 184 70.93 80.70 0.97
N ALA A 185 71.30 79.49 0.55
CA ALA A 185 72.72 79.08 0.42
C ALA A 185 73.45 79.88 -0.66
N VAL A 186 72.79 80.18 -1.77
CA VAL A 186 73.30 80.99 -2.83
C VAL A 186 73.56 82.47 -2.33
N GLU A 187 72.56 83.02 -1.62
CA GLU A 187 72.71 84.43 -1.11
C GLU A 187 73.73 84.50 0.04
N ALA A 188 73.83 83.45 0.86
CA ALA A 188 74.88 83.32 1.87
C ALA A 188 76.28 83.27 1.24
N ALA A 189 76.44 82.53 0.13
CA ALA A 189 77.70 82.55 -0.65
C ALA A 189 78.02 83.91 -1.26
N ARG A 190 76.97 84.64 -1.64
CA ARG A 190 77.14 86.05 -2.19
C ARG A 190 77.57 87.04 -1.16
N ALA A 191 77.24 86.86 0.12
CA ALA A 191 77.62 87.70 1.25
C ALA A 191 79.09 87.46 1.73
N GLY A 192 79.81 86.52 1.16
CA GLY A 192 81.18 86.16 1.47
C GLY A 192 81.44 85.74 2.88
N GLU A 193 82.48 86.17 3.57
CA GLU A 193 82.82 85.75 4.94
C GLU A 193 81.72 86.06 5.97
N GLN A 194 80.89 87.07 5.76
CA GLN A 194 79.78 87.42 6.63
C GLN A 194 78.60 86.43 6.50
N GLY A 195 78.54 85.70 5.43
CA GLY A 195 77.45 84.71 5.18
C GLY A 195 77.73 83.28 5.63
N ARG A 196 78.95 82.93 6.14
CA ARG A 196 79.35 81.55 6.45
C ARG A 196 78.40 80.80 7.41
N GLY A 197 77.95 81.49 8.47
CA GLY A 197 76.99 80.90 9.41
C GLY A 197 75.65 80.62 8.78
N PHE A 198 75.15 81.48 7.91
CA PHE A 198 73.90 81.27 7.16
C PHE A 198 74.00 80.12 6.11
N ALA A 199 75.19 79.99 5.48
CA ALA A 199 75.43 78.92 4.54
C ALA A 199 75.33 77.51 5.19
N VAL A 200 75.83 77.34 6.44
CA VAL A 200 75.74 76.10 7.20
C VAL A 200 74.28 75.79 7.52
N VAL A 201 73.53 76.75 8.04
CA VAL A 201 72.10 76.58 8.36
C VAL A 201 71.29 76.25 7.07
N ALA A 202 71.57 76.99 5.99
CA ALA A 202 70.92 76.70 4.72
C ALA A 202 71.20 75.23 4.21
N GLY A 203 72.46 74.77 4.39
CA GLY A 203 72.84 73.42 4.06
C GLY A 203 72.07 72.37 4.92
N GLU A 204 71.91 72.60 6.24
CA GLU A 204 71.22 71.74 7.13
C GLU A 204 69.72 71.71 6.82
N VAL A 205 69.09 72.88 6.57
CA VAL A 205 67.67 72.95 6.18
C VAL A 205 67.43 72.21 4.86
N ARG A 206 68.39 72.33 3.90
CA ARG A 206 68.30 71.58 2.63
C ARG A 206 68.37 70.10 2.84
N THR A 207 69.24 69.58 3.69
CA THR A 207 69.37 68.17 4.04
C THR A 207 68.14 67.71 4.71
N LEU A 208 67.57 68.48 5.64
CA LEU A 208 66.29 68.12 6.32
C LEU A 208 65.11 68.04 5.32
N ALA A 209 65.02 68.98 4.40
CA ALA A 209 64.00 69.01 3.35
C ALA A 209 64.08 67.75 2.43
N GLN A 210 65.33 67.40 2.03
CA GLN A 210 65.54 66.15 1.25
C GLN A 210 65.12 64.89 2.00
N ARG A 211 65.47 64.78 3.30
CA ARG A 211 65.07 63.70 4.15
C ARG A 211 63.54 63.64 4.32
N SER A 212 62.90 64.76 4.49
CA SER A 212 61.45 64.87 4.59
C SER A 212 60.78 64.43 3.29
N ALA A 213 61.29 64.82 2.11
CA ALA A 213 60.76 64.37 0.82
C ALA A 213 60.88 62.85 0.62
N THR A 214 62.04 62.27 1.04
CA THR A 214 62.23 60.81 0.99
C THR A 214 61.26 60.07 1.90
N ALA A 215 61.10 60.52 3.16
CA ALA A 215 60.16 59.92 4.10
C ALA A 215 58.70 60.07 3.61
N ALA A 216 58.32 61.22 3.04
CA ALA A 216 57.00 61.40 2.46
C ALA A 216 56.72 60.41 1.30
N LYS A 217 57.75 60.20 0.44
CA LYS A 217 57.62 59.21 -0.65
C LYS A 217 57.46 57.79 -0.14
N GLU A 218 58.24 57.38 0.87
CA GLU A 218 58.11 56.06 1.50
C GLU A 218 56.72 55.86 2.11
N ILE A 219 56.16 56.86 2.81
CA ILE A 219 54.84 56.83 3.37
C ILE A 219 53.77 56.72 2.25
N LYS A 220 53.93 57.46 1.16
CA LYS A 220 53.06 57.43 -0.02
C LYS A 220 53.00 56.02 -0.63
N ASP A 221 54.13 55.35 -0.77
CA ASP A 221 54.23 54.00 -1.29
C ASP A 221 53.52 52.99 -0.35
N LEU A 222 53.71 53.14 0.97
CA LEU A 222 53.00 52.31 1.98
C LEU A 222 51.48 52.52 1.96
N ILE A 223 51.01 53.76 1.82
CA ILE A 223 49.57 54.05 1.73
C ILE A 223 49.02 53.53 0.42
N SER A 224 49.70 53.59 -0.69
CA SER A 224 49.29 53.06 -1.99
C SER A 224 49.13 51.56 -1.89
N ALA A 225 50.06 50.80 -1.29
CA ALA A 225 49.96 49.37 -1.03
C ALA A 225 48.80 49.08 -0.09
N SER A 226 48.53 49.88 0.95
CA SER A 226 47.40 49.71 1.87
C SER A 226 46.06 49.88 1.16
N VAL A 227 45.92 50.87 0.24
CA VAL A 227 44.68 51.02 -0.57
C VAL A 227 44.44 49.82 -1.48
N GLU A 228 45.49 49.26 -2.09
CA GLU A 228 45.40 48.06 -2.91
C GLU A 228 44.93 46.83 -2.07
N HIS A 229 45.51 46.63 -0.89
CA HIS A 229 45.12 45.56 0.02
C HIS A 229 43.65 45.69 0.51
N VAL A 230 43.24 46.91 0.87
CA VAL A 230 41.85 47.20 1.25
C VAL A 230 40.90 46.95 0.09
N GLY A 231 41.25 47.34 -1.13
CA GLY A 231 40.47 47.04 -2.34
C GLY A 231 40.27 45.54 -2.60
N THR A 232 41.35 44.77 -2.44
CA THR A 232 41.30 43.30 -2.55
C THR A 232 40.46 42.69 -1.44
N GLY A 233 40.63 43.12 -0.18
CA GLY A 233 39.84 42.69 0.96
C GLY A 233 38.35 43.00 0.78
N SER A 234 37.99 44.20 0.34
CA SER A 234 36.62 44.61 0.04
C SER A 234 35.95 43.71 -1.03
N ARG A 235 36.70 43.31 -2.07
CA ARG A 235 36.19 42.40 -3.10
C ARG A 235 35.91 41.01 -2.52
N LEU A 236 36.82 40.43 -1.74
CA LEU A 236 36.63 39.11 -1.10
C LEU A 236 35.45 39.10 -0.12
N VAL A 237 35.30 40.19 0.64
CA VAL A 237 34.17 40.29 1.59
C VAL A 237 32.84 40.42 0.86
N ARG A 238 32.76 41.13 -0.26
CA ARG A 238 31.55 41.18 -1.09
C ARG A 238 31.21 39.80 -1.70
N GLU A 239 32.20 39.05 -2.13
CA GLU A 239 32.02 37.68 -2.61
C GLU A 239 31.47 36.76 -1.50
N ALA A 240 31.99 36.89 -0.26
CA ALA A 240 31.45 36.20 0.91
C ALA A 240 29.98 36.60 1.18
N GLY A 241 29.62 37.86 1.02
CA GLY A 241 28.22 38.34 1.15
C GLY A 241 27.28 37.73 0.12
N SER A 242 27.73 37.64 -1.14
CA SER A 242 26.98 36.94 -2.18
C SER A 242 26.76 35.46 -1.82
N THR A 243 27.79 34.77 -1.32
CA THR A 243 27.72 33.40 -0.88
C THR A 243 26.71 33.23 0.26
N MET A 244 26.64 34.16 1.23
CA MET A 244 25.63 34.12 2.29
C MET A 244 24.20 34.24 1.75
N THR A 245 24.01 35.08 0.72
CA THR A 245 22.69 35.20 0.05
C THR A 245 22.29 33.90 -0.64
N ASP A 246 23.22 33.18 -1.27
CA ASP A 246 22.97 31.89 -1.91
C ASP A 246 22.68 30.81 -0.88
N VAL A 247 23.34 30.83 0.28
CA VAL A 247 23.03 29.94 1.42
C VAL A 247 21.60 30.16 1.90
N VAL A 248 21.18 31.44 2.12
CA VAL A 248 19.79 31.73 2.54
C VAL A 248 18.78 31.18 1.53
N ARG A 249 19.04 31.37 0.23
CA ARG A 249 18.17 30.86 -0.83
C ARG A 249 18.10 29.32 -0.82
N SER A 250 19.22 28.64 -0.65
CA SER A 250 19.28 27.18 -0.58
C SER A 250 18.54 26.63 0.64
N VAL A 251 18.69 27.29 1.79
CA VAL A 251 17.96 26.91 3.02
C VAL A 251 16.45 27.11 2.84
N GLN A 252 16.02 28.17 2.14
CA GLN A 252 14.59 28.36 1.85
C GLN A 252 14.05 27.21 1.00
N GLN A 253 14.77 26.77 -0.04
CA GLN A 253 14.35 25.60 -0.84
C GLN A 253 14.25 24.33 -0.01
N VAL A 254 15.15 24.12 0.95
CA VAL A 254 15.07 22.99 1.89
C VAL A 254 13.82 23.11 2.77
N THR A 255 13.48 24.31 3.22
CA THR A 255 12.26 24.54 4.01
C THR A 255 11.01 24.18 3.22
N ASP A 256 10.92 24.60 1.97
CA ASP A 256 9.78 24.31 1.08
C ASP A 256 9.60 22.78 0.89
N ILE A 257 10.70 22.05 0.68
CA ILE A 257 10.69 20.58 0.56
C ILE A 257 10.22 19.93 1.87
N ILE A 258 10.66 20.42 3.02
CA ILE A 258 10.26 19.88 4.33
C ILE A 258 8.77 20.13 4.59
N GLU A 259 8.22 21.26 4.19
CA GLU A 259 6.78 21.53 4.29
C GLU A 259 5.96 20.60 3.40
N GLU A 260 6.42 20.33 2.18
CA GLU A 260 5.81 19.35 1.29
C GLU A 260 5.85 17.94 1.89
N MET A 261 6.99 17.54 2.48
CA MET A 261 7.11 16.26 3.20
C MET A 261 6.15 16.16 4.38
N ALA A 262 5.97 17.22 5.17
CA ALA A 262 5.03 17.24 6.29
C ALA A 262 3.58 17.09 5.83
N SER A 263 3.21 17.76 4.74
CA SER A 263 1.89 17.65 4.12
C SER A 263 1.64 16.25 3.59
N ALA A 264 2.57 15.68 2.83
CA ALA A 264 2.48 14.32 2.30
C ALA A 264 2.38 13.27 3.42
N SER A 265 3.16 13.43 4.50
CA SER A 265 3.10 12.53 5.65
C SER A 265 1.75 12.61 6.36
N THR A 266 1.12 13.79 6.42
CA THR A 266 -0.22 13.96 7.01
C THR A 266 -1.27 13.25 6.15
N GLU A 267 -1.19 13.38 4.83
CA GLU A 267 -2.07 12.70 3.88
C GLU A 267 -1.91 11.18 3.95
N GLN A 268 -0.66 10.70 4.01
CA GLN A 268 -0.35 9.28 4.24
C GLN A 268 -0.97 8.78 5.54
N GLY A 269 -0.88 9.55 6.63
CA GLY A 269 -1.52 9.21 7.91
C GLY A 269 -3.02 8.98 7.78
N THR A 270 -3.72 9.86 7.05
CA THR A 270 -5.16 9.73 6.78
C THR A 270 -5.46 8.50 5.92
N GLY A 271 -4.64 8.23 4.89
CA GLY A 271 -4.77 7.04 4.06
C GLY A 271 -4.59 5.74 4.86
N ILE A 272 -3.59 5.70 5.74
CA ILE A 272 -3.34 4.56 6.64
C ILE A 272 -4.53 4.31 7.57
N GLU A 273 -5.15 5.37 8.11
CA GLU A 273 -6.33 5.24 8.96
C GLU A 273 -7.52 4.62 8.20
N GLN A 274 -7.73 5.00 6.93
CA GLN A 274 -8.75 4.38 6.07
C GLN A 274 -8.45 2.90 5.80
N VAL A 275 -7.19 2.54 5.56
CA VAL A 275 -6.79 1.13 5.38
C VAL A 275 -7.02 0.34 6.67
N ASN A 276 -6.74 0.92 7.83
CA ASN A 276 -6.96 0.26 9.13
C ASN A 276 -8.46 -0.05 9.36
N VAL A 277 -9.35 0.87 8.97
CA VAL A 277 -10.81 0.62 9.00
C VAL A 277 -11.19 -0.54 8.07
N ALA A 278 -10.61 -0.59 6.86
CA ALA A 278 -10.87 -1.68 5.92
C ALA A 278 -10.36 -3.04 6.44
N VAL A 279 -9.18 -3.07 7.05
CA VAL A 279 -8.62 -4.29 7.69
C VAL A 279 -9.52 -4.77 8.83
N SER A 280 -10.02 -3.85 9.68
CA SER A 280 -10.96 -4.20 10.74
C SER A 280 -12.27 -4.78 10.20
N GLN A 281 -12.80 -4.26 9.09
CA GLN A 281 -13.97 -4.84 8.43
C GLN A 281 -13.69 -6.22 7.83
N MET A 282 -12.48 -6.43 7.28
CA MET A 282 -12.07 -7.75 6.78
C MET A 282 -11.96 -8.77 7.92
N ASP A 283 -11.48 -8.36 9.10
CA ASP A 283 -11.43 -9.21 10.29
C ASP A 283 -12.85 -9.63 10.72
N GLU A 284 -13.80 -8.70 10.79
CA GLU A 284 -15.20 -8.99 11.09
C GLU A 284 -15.81 -10.01 10.11
N VAL A 285 -15.58 -9.82 8.80
CA VAL A 285 -16.02 -10.76 7.76
C VAL A 285 -15.37 -12.14 7.92
N THR A 286 -14.07 -12.17 8.28
CA THR A 286 -13.34 -13.43 8.50
C THR A 286 -13.91 -14.20 9.70
N GLN A 287 -14.20 -13.52 10.81
CA GLN A 287 -14.88 -14.13 11.96
C GLN A 287 -16.29 -14.61 11.61
N GLN A 288 -17.03 -13.83 10.82
CA GLN A 288 -18.36 -14.24 10.35
C GLN A 288 -18.27 -15.47 9.43
N ASN A 289 -17.26 -15.56 8.55
CA ASN A 289 -17.01 -16.74 7.73
C ASN A 289 -16.72 -17.97 8.58
N ALA A 290 -15.92 -17.85 9.64
CA ALA A 290 -15.67 -18.96 10.57
C ALA A 290 -16.97 -19.48 11.21
N ALA A 291 -17.83 -18.58 11.68
CA ALA A 291 -19.14 -18.97 12.24
C ALA A 291 -20.06 -19.61 11.18
N LEU A 292 -20.06 -19.11 9.95
CA LEU A 292 -20.82 -19.68 8.84
C LEU A 292 -20.32 -21.08 8.46
N VAL A 293 -19.02 -21.33 8.49
CA VAL A 293 -18.42 -22.65 8.24
C VAL A 293 -18.88 -23.66 9.29
N GLU A 294 -18.87 -23.29 10.57
CA GLU A 294 -19.37 -24.16 11.64
C GLU A 294 -20.86 -24.51 11.43
N GLN A 295 -21.68 -23.51 11.11
CA GLN A 295 -23.12 -23.70 10.87
C GLN A 295 -23.40 -24.55 9.62
N ALA A 296 -22.65 -24.31 8.54
CA ALA A 296 -22.77 -25.08 7.30
C ALA A 296 -22.33 -26.54 7.50
N SER A 297 -21.27 -26.77 8.28
CA SER A 297 -20.82 -28.14 8.63
C SER A 297 -21.87 -28.89 9.45
N ALA A 298 -22.47 -28.25 10.46
CA ALA A 298 -23.55 -28.84 11.23
C ALA A 298 -24.78 -29.16 10.35
N SER A 299 -25.12 -28.29 9.41
CA SER A 299 -26.20 -28.46 8.46
C SER A 299 -25.93 -29.60 7.47
N ALA A 300 -24.71 -29.73 6.96
CA ALA A 300 -24.30 -30.83 6.10
C ALA A 300 -24.40 -32.19 6.84
N GLN A 301 -23.94 -32.24 8.08
CA GLN A 301 -24.04 -33.42 8.91
C GLN A 301 -25.52 -33.80 9.14
N ALA A 302 -26.39 -32.85 9.45
CA ALA A 302 -27.83 -33.11 9.64
C ALA A 302 -28.49 -33.63 8.36
N LEU A 303 -28.09 -33.11 7.17
CA LEU A 303 -28.58 -33.64 5.88
C LEU A 303 -28.11 -35.08 5.62
N ALA A 304 -26.85 -35.39 5.93
CA ALA A 304 -26.32 -36.76 5.80
C ALA A 304 -27.07 -37.75 6.73
N ASP A 305 -27.33 -37.34 7.97
CA ASP A 305 -28.10 -38.13 8.93
C ASP A 305 -29.54 -38.34 8.46
N GLN A 306 -30.20 -37.29 7.93
CA GLN A 306 -31.56 -37.38 7.40
C GLN A 306 -31.66 -38.32 6.19
N ALA A 307 -30.64 -38.25 5.29
CA ALA A 307 -30.51 -39.17 4.17
C ALA A 307 -30.34 -40.62 4.67
N GLY A 308 -29.56 -40.82 5.74
CA GLY A 308 -29.41 -42.11 6.42
C GLY A 308 -30.73 -42.65 6.96
N VAL A 309 -31.54 -41.82 7.62
CA VAL A 309 -32.87 -42.17 8.13
C VAL A 309 -33.83 -42.56 7.00
N LEU A 310 -33.83 -41.77 5.90
CA LEU A 310 -34.64 -42.08 4.71
C LEU A 310 -34.26 -43.45 4.12
N ARG A 311 -32.96 -43.71 3.97
CA ARG A 311 -32.42 -44.97 3.48
C ARG A 311 -32.83 -46.15 4.38
N GLN A 312 -32.79 -45.97 5.70
CA GLN A 312 -33.20 -46.95 6.66
C GLN A 312 -34.72 -47.21 6.61
N ALA A 313 -35.54 -46.16 6.48
CA ALA A 313 -36.99 -46.27 6.38
C ALA A 313 -37.43 -47.09 5.15
N VAL A 314 -36.74 -46.93 4.03
CA VAL A 314 -37.06 -47.71 2.80
C VAL A 314 -36.31 -49.04 2.70
N ALA A 315 -35.36 -49.33 3.57
CA ALA A 315 -34.61 -50.59 3.60
C ALA A 315 -35.47 -51.81 3.94
N VAL A 316 -36.61 -51.56 4.56
CA VAL A 316 -37.64 -52.64 4.83
C VAL A 316 -38.20 -53.16 3.51
N PHE A 317 -38.26 -52.34 2.48
CA PHE A 317 -38.79 -52.71 1.18
C PHE A 317 -37.70 -53.37 0.31
N ARG A 318 -38.01 -54.57 -0.17
CA ARG A 318 -37.15 -55.23 -1.18
C ARG A 318 -37.72 -54.98 -2.55
N ILE A 319 -36.94 -54.23 -3.35
CA ILE A 319 -37.23 -53.94 -4.76
C ILE A 319 -36.30 -54.79 -5.64
N GLU A 320 -36.79 -55.16 -6.80
CA GLU A 320 -35.95 -55.79 -7.83
C GLU A 320 -34.86 -54.77 -8.21
N ALA A 321 -33.59 -55.19 -8.19
CA ALA A 321 -32.50 -54.30 -8.57
C ALA A 321 -32.76 -53.76 -10.00
N ALA A 322 -32.97 -52.49 -10.13
CA ALA A 322 -33.17 -51.85 -11.42
C ALA A 322 -32.06 -52.33 -12.37
N ARG A 323 -32.44 -53.00 -13.45
CA ARG A 323 -31.49 -53.25 -14.55
C ARG A 323 -30.89 -51.89 -14.92
N PRO A 324 -29.56 -51.74 -14.95
CA PRO A 324 -28.96 -50.45 -15.31
C PRO A 324 -29.57 -50.00 -16.65
N SER A 325 -30.37 -48.94 -16.61
CA SER A 325 -30.91 -48.34 -17.81
C SER A 325 -29.69 -48.00 -18.67
N ARG A 326 -29.70 -48.54 -19.90
CA ARG A 326 -28.66 -48.28 -20.91
C ARG A 326 -28.42 -46.77 -20.93
N GLN A 327 -27.28 -46.34 -20.38
CA GLN A 327 -26.88 -44.95 -20.37
C GLN A 327 -27.17 -44.35 -21.75
N ALA A 328 -28.01 -43.30 -21.78
CA ALA A 328 -28.06 -42.43 -22.94
C ALA A 328 -26.62 -41.91 -23.24
N PRO A 329 -26.22 -41.85 -24.47
CA PRO A 329 -24.85 -41.40 -24.83
C PRO A 329 -24.58 -40.05 -24.14
N ALA A 330 -23.51 -40.02 -23.37
CA ALA A 330 -23.05 -38.83 -22.66
C ALA A 330 -23.01 -37.63 -23.62
N ALA A 331 -23.70 -36.56 -23.27
CA ALA A 331 -23.56 -35.29 -23.97
C ALA A 331 -22.08 -34.91 -23.98
N PRO A 332 -21.58 -34.38 -25.11
CA PRO A 332 -20.18 -33.99 -25.20
C PRO A 332 -19.85 -32.97 -24.12
N ALA A 333 -18.78 -33.25 -23.37
CA ALA A 333 -18.26 -32.39 -22.34
C ALA A 333 -18.11 -30.94 -22.88
N PRO A 334 -18.49 -29.89 -22.11
CA PRO A 334 -18.24 -28.52 -22.53
C PRO A 334 -16.73 -28.34 -22.71
N SER A 335 -16.34 -27.84 -23.90
CA SER A 335 -14.96 -27.56 -24.27
C SER A 335 -14.32 -26.67 -23.19
N ALA A 336 -13.16 -27.09 -22.71
CA ALA A 336 -12.35 -26.35 -21.76
C ALA A 336 -12.17 -24.89 -22.22
N MET A 337 -12.57 -23.94 -21.39
CA MET A 337 -12.24 -22.52 -21.58
C MET A 337 -10.72 -22.36 -21.69
N PRO A 338 -10.22 -21.56 -22.64
CA PRO A 338 -8.79 -21.31 -22.76
C PRO A 338 -8.29 -20.62 -21.48
N ARG A 339 -7.27 -21.20 -20.85
CA ARG A 339 -6.51 -20.56 -19.77
C ARG A 339 -5.93 -19.26 -20.31
N LEU A 340 -6.39 -18.12 -19.79
CA LEU A 340 -5.74 -16.84 -19.98
C LEU A 340 -4.29 -16.96 -19.47
N SER A 341 -3.33 -16.90 -20.41
CA SER A 341 -1.92 -16.81 -20.11
C SER A 341 -1.67 -15.56 -19.26
N ARG A 342 -1.07 -15.71 -18.09
CA ARG A 342 -0.47 -14.61 -17.35
C ARG A 342 0.63 -14.00 -18.22
N GLY A 343 0.29 -12.92 -18.95
CA GLY A 343 1.24 -12.03 -19.56
C GLY A 343 2.04 -11.34 -18.46
N GLY A 344 3.37 -11.51 -18.51
CA GLY A 344 4.29 -10.85 -17.61
C GLY A 344 4.19 -9.33 -17.74
N LEU A 345 4.10 -8.65 -16.60
CA LEU A 345 4.53 -7.26 -16.47
C LEU A 345 5.96 -7.31 -15.93
N ALA A 346 6.90 -7.12 -16.88
CA ALA A 346 8.24 -6.60 -16.57
C ALA A 346 8.21 -5.13 -16.98
N ALA A 347 8.38 -4.21 -16.04
CA ALA A 347 9.08 -2.92 -16.13
C ALA A 347 8.95 -2.21 -14.77
#